data_bef162664161acd210ac4ecb8fcc6cc3
#
_entry.id   bef162664161acd210ac4ecb8fcc6cc3
#
_cell.length_a   1.000
_cell.length_b   1.000
_cell.length_c   1.000
_cell.angle_alpha   90.00
_cell.angle_beta   90.00
_cell.angle_gamma   90.00
#
_symmetry.space_group_name_H-M   'P 1'
#
loop_
_entity.id
_entity.type
_entity.pdbx_description
1 polymer ?
#
loop_
_entity_poly.entity_id
_entity_poly.type
_entity_poly.pdbx_seq_one_letter_code
_entity_poly.pdbx_strand_id
1 'polypeptide(L)'
;LDIDISIKCFGEYSYRIANPILFYTNVCGNVEQDYEREEIDGQLKSELMTALQPAFAKISEQGIRYSALPGHTQELSDALNQVLTEKWNNLRGICIVSLGVSSVKASEEDEAMIKELQRNAAFRNPTMAAAHMVGAQASAMQAAASNQNAGPVMAFAGMNMASNAGGVNAQNLFA
;
A
#
# COMPACT_ATOMS: atom_id res chain seq x y z
N LEU A 1 -2.31 6.51 11.18
CA LEU A 1 -0.96 6.95 10.79
C LEU A 1 -1.07 7.57 9.41
N ASP A 2 -1.00 8.90 9.35
CA ASP A 2 -0.87 9.62 8.09
C ASP A 2 0.57 9.49 7.60
N ILE A 3 0.76 8.66 6.59
CA ILE A 3 2.06 8.44 5.97
C ILE A 3 1.86 8.50 4.47
N ASP A 4 2.60 9.38 3.83
CA ASP A 4 2.64 9.45 2.38
C ASP A 4 3.57 8.37 1.85
N ILE A 5 3.08 7.59 0.90
CA ILE A 5 3.85 6.54 0.23
C ILE A 5 3.79 6.72 -1.28
N SER A 6 4.87 6.37 -1.94
CA SER A 6 4.93 6.33 -3.40
C SER A 6 4.50 4.97 -3.92
N ILE A 7 3.50 4.92 -4.76
CA ILE A 7 3.03 3.68 -5.37
C ILE A 7 3.24 3.67 -6.87
N LYS A 8 3.58 2.50 -7.39
CA LYS A 8 3.58 2.21 -8.83
C LYS A 8 2.44 1.25 -9.12
N CYS A 9 1.59 1.59 -10.06
CA CYS A 9 0.51 0.73 -10.49
C CYS A 9 0.50 0.56 -12.01
N PHE A 10 0.08 -0.63 -12.44
CA PHE A 10 -0.19 -0.95 -13.83
C PHE A 10 -1.63 -1.33 -13.96
N GLY A 11 -2.29 -0.86 -15.01
CA GLY A 11 -3.67 -1.17 -15.22
C GLY A 11 -4.15 -0.72 -16.59
N GLU A 12 -5.41 -1.02 -16.84
CA GLU A 12 -6.14 -0.66 -18.04
C GLU A 12 -7.41 0.08 -17.64
N TYR A 13 -7.82 1.01 -18.46
CA TYR A 13 -9.11 1.68 -18.30
C TYR A 13 -9.89 1.65 -19.60
N SER A 14 -11.20 1.58 -19.47
CA SER A 14 -12.12 1.75 -20.58
C SER A 14 -13.03 2.95 -20.33
N TYR A 15 -13.32 3.66 -21.37
CA TYR A 15 -14.23 4.80 -21.32
C TYR A 15 -15.31 4.67 -22.40
N ARG A 16 -16.39 5.36 -22.21
CA ARG A 16 -17.44 5.47 -23.19
C ARG A 16 -17.83 6.92 -23.44
N ILE A 17 -18.37 7.18 -24.61
CA ILE A 17 -19.02 8.45 -24.90
C ILE A 17 -20.44 8.37 -24.33
N ALA A 18 -20.65 9.06 -23.20
CA ALA A 18 -21.94 9.10 -22.51
C ALA A 18 -22.90 10.08 -23.16
N ASN A 19 -22.37 11.18 -23.69
CA ASN A 19 -23.14 12.20 -24.41
C ASN A 19 -22.48 12.50 -25.77
N PRO A 20 -22.92 11.85 -26.85
CA PRO A 20 -22.35 12.02 -28.19
C PRO A 20 -22.40 13.45 -28.72
N ILE A 21 -23.42 14.22 -28.37
CA ILE A 21 -23.59 15.60 -28.83
C ILE A 21 -22.52 16.49 -28.23
N LEU A 22 -22.28 16.37 -26.92
CA LEU A 22 -21.21 17.11 -26.24
C LEU A 22 -19.83 16.71 -26.77
N PHE A 23 -19.61 15.43 -26.98
CA PHE A 23 -18.36 14.95 -27.53
C PHE A 23 -18.11 15.50 -28.94
N TYR A 24 -19.09 15.42 -29.82
CA TYR A 24 -18.99 15.98 -31.15
C TYR A 24 -18.71 17.49 -31.12
N THR A 25 -19.48 18.25 -30.34
CA THR A 25 -19.36 19.70 -30.31
C THR A 25 -18.04 20.17 -29.73
N ASN A 26 -17.58 19.56 -28.63
CA ASN A 26 -16.45 20.06 -27.87
C ASN A 26 -15.11 19.38 -28.20
N VAL A 27 -15.13 18.22 -28.80
CA VAL A 27 -13.91 17.44 -29.10
C VAL A 27 -13.63 17.37 -30.59
N CYS A 28 -14.58 16.98 -31.40
CA CYS A 28 -14.37 16.68 -32.82
C CYS A 28 -15.17 17.58 -33.78
N GLY A 29 -15.79 18.65 -33.32
CA GLY A 29 -16.60 19.53 -34.15
C GLY A 29 -15.84 20.32 -35.22
N ASN A 30 -14.54 20.45 -35.13
CA ASN A 30 -13.67 21.18 -36.08
C ASN A 30 -12.85 20.26 -36.99
N VAL A 31 -13.15 18.97 -37.03
CA VAL A 31 -12.42 17.99 -37.82
C VAL A 31 -13.09 17.87 -39.20
N GLU A 32 -12.29 17.96 -40.27
CA GLU A 32 -12.76 17.86 -41.66
C GLU A 32 -12.95 16.40 -42.11
N GLN A 33 -12.36 15.47 -41.37
CA GLN A 33 -12.40 14.01 -41.65
C GLN A 33 -12.80 13.25 -40.38
N ASP A 34 -12.57 11.95 -40.38
CA ASP A 34 -12.80 11.11 -39.20
C ASP A 34 -11.88 11.53 -38.03
N TYR A 35 -12.44 11.55 -36.85
CA TYR A 35 -11.70 11.80 -35.60
C TYR A 35 -11.22 10.48 -35.03
N GLU A 36 -9.92 10.26 -35.09
CA GLU A 36 -9.30 9.03 -34.62
C GLU A 36 -9.12 9.01 -33.10
N ARG A 37 -9.26 7.84 -32.52
CA ARG A 37 -9.14 7.62 -31.07
C ARG A 37 -7.78 8.10 -30.54
N GLU A 38 -6.74 7.87 -31.31
CA GLU A 38 -5.37 8.21 -30.96
C GLU A 38 -5.18 9.71 -30.70
N GLU A 39 -5.99 10.55 -31.31
CA GLU A 39 -5.92 12.00 -31.13
C GLU A 39 -6.27 12.47 -29.71
N ILE A 40 -7.17 11.75 -29.05
CA ILE A 40 -7.60 12.08 -27.69
C ILE A 40 -6.93 11.21 -26.61
N ASP A 41 -6.44 10.04 -26.97
CA ASP A 41 -5.89 9.08 -25.99
C ASP A 41 -4.78 9.66 -25.14
N GLY A 42 -3.87 10.41 -25.72
CA GLY A 42 -2.76 11.07 -24.98
C GLY A 42 -3.26 12.05 -23.94
N GLN A 43 -4.25 12.84 -24.27
CA GLN A 43 -4.86 13.83 -23.35
C GLN A 43 -5.66 13.14 -22.25
N LEU A 44 -6.46 12.14 -22.57
CA LEU A 44 -7.23 11.37 -21.60
C LEU A 44 -6.29 10.66 -20.61
N LYS A 45 -5.23 10.06 -21.11
CA LYS A 45 -4.22 9.41 -20.27
C LYS A 45 -3.57 10.39 -19.30
N SER A 46 -3.16 11.56 -19.77
CA SER A 46 -2.54 12.59 -18.93
C SER A 46 -3.50 13.09 -17.84
N GLU A 47 -4.73 13.38 -18.19
CA GLU A 47 -5.76 13.82 -17.24
C GLU A 47 -6.14 12.70 -16.24
N LEU A 48 -6.19 11.45 -16.68
CA LEU A 48 -6.40 10.30 -15.82
C LEU A 48 -5.28 10.14 -14.80
N MET A 49 -4.04 10.25 -15.24
CA MET A 49 -2.86 10.18 -14.36
C MET A 49 -2.89 11.26 -13.28
N THR A 50 -3.27 12.48 -13.65
CA THR A 50 -3.43 13.58 -12.70
C THR A 50 -4.57 13.34 -11.72
N ALA A 51 -5.68 12.77 -12.18
CA ALA A 51 -6.86 12.46 -11.37
C ALA A 51 -6.67 11.26 -10.43
N LEU A 52 -5.73 10.38 -10.72
CA LEU A 52 -5.44 9.21 -9.88
C LEU A 52 -5.03 9.60 -8.46
N GLN A 53 -4.25 10.65 -8.30
CA GLN A 53 -3.77 11.08 -6.99
C GLN A 53 -4.92 11.47 -6.04
N PRO A 54 -5.85 12.38 -6.39
CA PRO A 54 -7.01 12.67 -5.55
C PRO A 54 -7.98 11.49 -5.44
N ALA A 55 -8.07 10.62 -6.45
CA ALA A 55 -8.89 9.42 -6.38
C ALA A 55 -8.32 8.42 -5.35
N PHE A 56 -7.01 8.22 -5.32
CA PHE A 56 -6.37 7.40 -4.29
C PHE A 56 -6.53 7.99 -2.89
N ALA A 57 -6.48 9.30 -2.74
CA ALA A 57 -6.76 9.96 -1.46
C ALA A 57 -8.17 9.64 -0.96
N LYS A 58 -9.19 9.73 -1.81
CA LYS A 58 -10.57 9.35 -1.46
C LYS A 58 -10.71 7.89 -1.07
N ILE A 59 -10.01 6.99 -1.76
CA ILE A 59 -10.00 5.56 -1.45
C ILE A 59 -9.32 5.31 -0.10
N SER A 60 -8.23 6.01 0.17
CA SER A 60 -7.51 5.92 1.45
C SER A 60 -8.37 6.39 2.64
N GLU A 61 -9.16 7.44 2.47
CA GLU A 61 -10.12 7.93 3.47
C GLU A 61 -11.17 6.87 3.84
N GLN A 62 -11.50 5.98 2.91
CA GLN A 62 -12.40 4.83 3.15
C GLN A 62 -11.71 3.68 3.90
N GLY A 63 -10.45 3.81 4.25
CA GLY A 63 -9.68 2.79 4.95
C GLY A 63 -9.16 1.65 4.06
N ILE A 64 -9.24 1.79 2.76
CA ILE A 64 -8.75 0.79 1.79
C ILE A 64 -7.24 0.96 1.61
N ARG A 65 -6.49 -0.10 1.89
CA ARG A 65 -5.03 -0.12 1.73
C ARG A 65 -4.64 -0.18 0.26
N TYR A 66 -3.49 0.38 -0.09
CA TYR A 66 -2.97 0.35 -1.46
C TYR A 66 -2.84 -1.08 -2.03
N SER A 67 -2.47 -2.06 -1.20
CA SER A 67 -2.35 -3.46 -1.58
C SER A 67 -3.69 -4.13 -1.92
N ALA A 68 -4.80 -3.56 -1.47
CA ALA A 68 -6.15 -4.04 -1.75
C ALA A 68 -6.78 -3.39 -2.99
N LEU A 69 -6.14 -2.40 -3.61
CA LEU A 69 -6.66 -1.69 -4.77
C LEU A 69 -7.08 -2.59 -5.94
N PRO A 70 -6.37 -3.67 -6.29
CA PRO A 70 -6.81 -4.58 -7.35
C PRO A 70 -8.19 -5.20 -7.10
N GLY A 71 -8.59 -5.35 -5.84
CA GLY A 71 -9.93 -5.84 -5.44
C GLY A 71 -10.99 -4.75 -5.33
N HIS A 72 -10.61 -3.48 -5.39
CA HIS A 72 -11.49 -2.30 -5.23
C HIS A 72 -11.49 -1.39 -6.47
N THR A 73 -11.45 -1.98 -7.65
CA THR A 73 -11.40 -1.24 -8.91
C THR A 73 -12.69 -0.49 -9.21
N GLN A 74 -13.84 -0.96 -8.74
CA GLN A 74 -15.10 -0.27 -8.91
C GLN A 74 -15.15 1.03 -8.11
N GLU A 75 -14.73 1.00 -6.85
CA GLU A 75 -14.64 2.17 -5.99
C GLU A 75 -13.64 3.19 -6.55
N LEU A 76 -12.53 2.72 -7.11
CA LEU A 76 -11.56 3.57 -7.78
C LEU A 76 -12.12 4.21 -9.05
N SER A 77 -12.86 3.46 -9.86
CA SER A 77 -13.57 3.99 -11.04
C SER A 77 -14.57 5.07 -10.66
N ASP A 78 -15.34 4.86 -9.61
CA ASP A 78 -16.32 5.82 -9.11
C ASP A 78 -15.63 7.09 -8.59
N ALA A 79 -14.54 6.97 -7.86
CA ALA A 79 -13.74 8.08 -7.38
C ALA A 79 -13.13 8.89 -8.55
N LEU A 80 -12.60 8.21 -9.57
CA LEU A 80 -12.07 8.86 -10.77
C LEU A 80 -13.16 9.59 -11.55
N ASN A 81 -14.34 9.00 -11.73
CA ASN A 81 -15.47 9.65 -12.38
C ASN A 81 -15.90 10.92 -11.62
N GLN A 82 -15.89 10.92 -10.30
CA GLN A 82 -16.17 12.12 -9.50
C GLN A 82 -15.12 13.21 -9.72
N VAL A 83 -13.85 12.88 -9.72
CA VAL A 83 -12.75 13.83 -9.94
C VAL A 83 -12.77 14.39 -11.35
N LEU A 84 -13.08 13.57 -12.34
CA LEU A 84 -13.06 13.94 -13.76
C LEU A 84 -14.40 14.46 -14.29
N THR A 85 -15.45 14.55 -13.46
CA THR A 85 -16.80 14.90 -13.89
C THR A 85 -16.85 16.19 -14.70
N GLU A 86 -16.17 17.24 -14.26
CA GLU A 86 -16.20 18.53 -14.93
C GLU A 86 -15.53 18.50 -16.30
N LYS A 87 -14.38 17.86 -16.41
CA LYS A 87 -13.58 17.82 -17.65
C LYS A 87 -14.06 16.75 -18.63
N TRP A 88 -14.55 15.64 -18.14
CA TRP A 88 -14.91 14.51 -18.96
C TRP A 88 -16.40 14.44 -19.22
N ASN A 89 -17.21 14.33 -18.19
CA ASN A 89 -18.65 14.15 -18.38
C ASN A 89 -19.34 15.44 -18.81
N ASN A 90 -19.10 16.54 -18.12
CA ASN A 90 -19.80 17.81 -18.36
C ASN A 90 -19.28 18.55 -19.60
N LEU A 91 -17.98 18.46 -19.88
CA LEU A 91 -17.38 19.14 -21.02
C LEU A 91 -17.33 18.27 -22.28
N ARG A 92 -16.94 17.01 -22.18
CA ARG A 92 -16.71 16.12 -23.34
C ARG A 92 -17.72 15.00 -23.47
N GLY A 93 -18.60 14.81 -22.50
CA GLY A 93 -19.56 13.72 -22.51
C GLY A 93 -18.92 12.33 -22.43
N ILE A 94 -17.79 12.17 -21.75
CA ILE A 94 -17.05 10.93 -21.59
C ILE A 94 -17.11 10.49 -20.12
N CYS A 95 -17.20 9.18 -19.88
CA CYS A 95 -17.06 8.62 -18.54
C CYS A 95 -16.26 7.32 -18.54
N ILE A 96 -15.65 7.00 -17.42
CA ILE A 96 -14.95 5.73 -17.21
C ILE A 96 -16.01 4.64 -16.98
N VAL A 97 -15.88 3.54 -17.72
CA VAL A 97 -16.75 2.36 -17.59
C VAL A 97 -16.13 1.33 -16.66
N SER A 98 -14.86 1.05 -16.88
CA SER A 98 -14.13 0.08 -16.06
C SER A 98 -12.66 0.48 -15.89
N LEU A 99 -12.11 0.07 -14.79
CA LEU A 99 -10.70 0.21 -14.48
C LEU A 99 -10.20 -1.14 -13.98
N GLY A 100 -9.16 -1.66 -14.62
CA GLY A 100 -8.45 -2.85 -14.18
C GLY A 100 -7.10 -2.45 -13.60
N VAL A 101 -6.79 -2.87 -12.39
CA VAL A 101 -5.48 -2.67 -11.78
C VAL A 101 -4.85 -4.04 -11.58
N SER A 102 -3.79 -4.33 -12.34
CA SER A 102 -3.14 -5.62 -12.33
C SER A 102 -2.05 -5.73 -11.26
N SER A 103 -1.43 -4.64 -10.89
CA SER A 103 -0.34 -4.63 -9.91
C SER A 103 -0.23 -3.26 -9.26
N VAL A 104 -0.13 -3.25 -7.94
CA VAL A 104 0.18 -2.06 -7.13
C VAL A 104 1.34 -2.41 -6.21
N LYS A 105 2.41 -1.64 -6.29
CA LYS A 105 3.59 -1.81 -5.43
C LYS A 105 3.98 -0.46 -4.84
N ALA A 106 4.33 -0.47 -3.58
CA ALA A 106 5.03 0.67 -2.97
C ALA A 106 6.52 0.63 -3.34
N SER A 107 7.24 1.73 -3.13
CA SER A 107 8.69 1.71 -3.25
C SER A 107 9.31 0.77 -2.20
N GLU A 108 10.51 0.25 -2.45
CA GLU A 108 11.18 -0.66 -1.51
C GLU A 108 11.43 0.01 -0.15
N GLU A 109 11.73 1.31 -0.16
CA GLU A 109 11.92 2.11 1.04
C GLU A 109 10.62 2.26 1.83
N ASP A 110 9.53 2.56 1.15
CA ASP A 110 8.20 2.70 1.76
C ASP A 110 7.68 1.36 2.29
N GLU A 111 7.90 0.26 1.56
CA GLU A 111 7.55 -1.08 2.04
C GLU A 111 8.34 -1.47 3.30
N ALA A 112 9.62 -1.14 3.36
CA ALA A 112 10.44 -1.38 4.54
C ALA A 112 9.94 -0.55 5.73
N MET A 113 9.63 0.72 5.51
CA MET A 113 9.08 1.62 6.53
C MET A 113 7.72 1.13 7.04
N ILE A 114 6.82 0.70 6.17
CA ILE A 114 5.51 0.16 6.55
C ILE A 114 5.67 -1.11 7.40
N LYS A 115 6.56 -2.02 6.99
CA LYS A 115 6.87 -3.24 7.74
C LYS A 115 7.41 -2.93 9.14
N GLU A 116 8.31 -1.95 9.24
CA GLU A 116 8.86 -1.51 10.52
C GLU A 116 7.78 -0.90 11.42
N LEU A 117 6.92 -0.05 10.87
CA LEU A 117 5.80 0.54 11.62
C LEU A 117 4.79 -0.50 12.08
N GLN A 118 4.48 -1.49 11.26
CA GLN A 118 3.61 -2.61 11.64
C GLN A 118 4.25 -3.45 12.75
N ARG A 119 5.54 -3.69 12.68
CA ARG A 119 6.30 -4.39 13.70
C ARG A 119 6.29 -3.62 15.02
N ASN A 120 6.56 -2.31 14.98
CA ASN A 120 6.52 -1.46 16.15
C ASN A 120 5.11 -1.34 16.76
N ALA A 121 4.08 -1.32 15.93
CA ALA A 121 2.68 -1.35 16.38
C ALA A 121 2.33 -2.68 17.07
N ALA A 122 2.82 -3.80 16.56
CA ALA A 122 2.66 -5.11 17.19
C ALA A 122 3.36 -5.18 18.56
N PHE A 123 4.53 -4.53 18.71
CA PHE A 123 5.25 -4.47 19.97
C PHE A 123 4.64 -3.56 21.04
N ARG A 124 3.67 -2.73 20.68
CA ARG A 124 2.88 -1.97 21.67
C ARG A 124 1.92 -2.87 22.47
N ASN A 125 1.67 -4.07 22.00
CA ASN A 125 0.92 -5.07 22.77
C ASN A 125 1.89 -5.75 23.76
N PRO A 126 1.67 -5.65 25.09
CA PRO A 126 2.60 -6.21 26.11
C PRO A 126 2.84 -7.71 25.93
N THR A 127 1.83 -8.44 25.52
CA THR A 127 1.91 -9.90 25.33
C THR A 127 2.83 -10.27 24.14
N MET A 128 2.74 -9.53 23.05
CA MET A 128 3.61 -9.74 21.89
C MET A 128 5.07 -9.30 22.15
N ALA A 129 5.26 -8.22 22.88
CA ALA A 129 6.59 -7.77 23.29
C ALA A 129 7.28 -8.81 24.20
N ALA A 130 6.54 -9.38 25.15
CA ALA A 130 7.02 -10.45 26.02
C ALA A 130 7.39 -11.71 25.23
N ALA A 131 6.56 -12.15 24.31
CA ALA A 131 6.83 -13.31 23.45
C ALA A 131 8.07 -13.10 22.57
N HIS A 132 8.30 -11.88 22.06
CA HIS A 132 9.48 -11.56 21.28
C HIS A 132 10.76 -11.57 22.12
N MET A 133 10.73 -11.04 23.32
CA MET A 133 11.87 -11.08 24.25
C MET A 133 12.22 -12.51 24.62
N VAL A 134 11.26 -13.35 24.91
CA VAL A 134 11.48 -14.78 25.19
C VAL A 134 12.10 -15.50 23.97
N GLY A 135 11.60 -15.23 22.77
CA GLY A 135 12.16 -15.79 21.54
C GLY A 135 13.60 -15.34 21.27
N ALA A 136 13.90 -14.05 21.51
CA ALA A 136 15.26 -13.51 21.38
C ALA A 136 16.23 -14.11 22.40
N GLN A 137 15.79 -14.28 23.65
CA GLN A 137 16.58 -14.95 24.69
C GLN A 137 16.84 -16.43 24.34
N ALA A 138 15.84 -17.16 23.87
CA ALA A 138 15.99 -18.53 23.44
C ALA A 138 16.98 -18.67 22.27
N SER A 139 16.91 -17.77 21.28
CA SER A 139 17.85 -17.72 20.16
C SER A 139 19.28 -17.40 20.61
N ALA A 140 19.45 -16.47 21.53
CA ALA A 140 20.76 -16.12 22.10
C ALA A 140 21.37 -17.30 22.88
N MET A 141 20.55 -18.01 23.66
CA MET A 141 20.95 -19.21 24.40
C MET A 141 21.36 -20.35 23.45
N GLN A 142 20.60 -20.55 22.36
CA GLN A 142 20.93 -21.56 21.37
C GLN A 142 22.24 -21.23 20.63
N ALA A 143 22.46 -19.95 20.29
CA ALA A 143 23.70 -19.51 19.67
C ALA A 143 24.89 -19.66 20.61
N ALA A 144 24.74 -19.37 21.90
CA ALA A 144 25.77 -19.60 22.91
C ALA A 144 26.09 -21.08 23.13
N ALA A 145 25.06 -21.93 23.13
CA ALA A 145 25.22 -23.38 23.26
C ALA A 145 25.87 -24.04 22.03
N SER A 146 25.65 -23.47 20.83
CA SER A 146 26.25 -23.98 19.57
C SER A 146 27.67 -23.49 19.33
N ASN A 147 28.19 -22.57 20.14
CA ASN A 147 29.54 -22.05 20.00
C ASN A 147 30.58 -23.03 20.61
N GLN A 148 31.18 -23.84 19.78
CA GLN A 148 32.16 -24.88 20.20
C GLN A 148 33.46 -24.32 20.80
N ASN A 149 33.74 -23.03 20.63
CA ASN A 149 34.91 -22.35 21.19
C ASN A 149 34.68 -21.74 22.59
N ALA A 150 33.43 -21.74 23.07
CA ALA A 150 33.15 -21.35 24.43
C ALA A 150 33.53 -22.50 25.39
N GLY A 151 34.59 -22.32 26.13
CA GLY A 151 35.01 -23.30 27.13
C GLY A 151 33.93 -23.60 28.18
N PRO A 152 34.07 -24.67 28.98
CA PRO A 152 33.05 -25.10 29.94
C PRO A 152 32.65 -24.00 30.95
N VAL A 153 33.55 -23.07 31.24
CA VAL A 153 33.35 -21.96 32.16
C VAL A 153 32.35 -20.92 31.57
N MET A 154 32.44 -20.65 30.28
CA MET A 154 31.51 -19.74 29.58
C MET A 154 30.11 -20.32 29.46
N ALA A 155 29.97 -21.61 29.20
CA ALA A 155 28.69 -22.30 29.19
C ALA A 155 28.02 -22.27 30.57
N PHE A 156 28.77 -22.45 31.61
CA PHE A 156 28.29 -22.39 33.01
C PHE A 156 27.88 -20.97 33.42
N ALA A 157 28.68 -19.96 33.05
CA ALA A 157 28.35 -18.55 33.30
C ALA A 157 27.10 -18.14 32.50
N GLY A 158 26.95 -18.59 31.24
CA GLY A 158 25.77 -18.36 30.42
C GLY A 158 24.50 -19.00 31.01
N MET A 159 24.58 -20.22 31.50
CA MET A 159 23.46 -20.88 32.19
C MET A 159 23.07 -20.18 33.52
N ASN A 160 24.02 -19.71 34.30
CA ASN A 160 23.74 -18.96 35.53
C ASN A 160 23.09 -17.59 35.24
N MET A 161 23.57 -16.86 34.24
CA MET A 161 22.95 -15.61 33.80
C MET A 161 21.55 -15.86 33.24
N ALA A 162 21.33 -16.90 32.48
CA ALA A 162 20.04 -17.26 31.92
C ALA A 162 19.03 -17.65 32.99
N SER A 163 19.41 -18.39 34.03
CA SER A 163 18.51 -18.73 35.12
C SER A 163 18.18 -17.52 36.02
N ASN A 164 19.10 -16.62 36.25
CA ASN A 164 18.84 -15.38 36.98
C ASN A 164 17.98 -14.38 36.16
N ALA A 165 18.27 -14.19 34.89
CA ALA A 165 17.49 -13.31 34.02
C ALA A 165 16.09 -13.82 33.77
N GLY A 166 15.93 -15.13 33.60
CA GLY A 166 14.63 -15.78 33.39
C GLY A 166 13.70 -15.72 34.59
N GLY A 167 14.22 -15.86 35.79
CA GLY A 167 13.45 -15.83 37.04
C GLY A 167 12.90 -14.44 37.39
N VAL A 168 13.73 -13.41 37.23
CA VAL A 168 13.37 -12.00 37.59
C VAL A 168 12.42 -11.40 36.53
N ASN A 169 12.67 -11.61 35.25
CA ASN A 169 11.86 -11.03 34.20
C ASN A 169 10.48 -11.69 34.08
N ALA A 170 10.35 -12.96 34.34
CA ALA A 170 9.05 -13.64 34.32
C ALA A 170 8.12 -13.11 35.41
N GLN A 171 8.61 -12.83 36.61
CA GLN A 171 7.83 -12.25 37.67
C GLN A 171 7.39 -10.81 37.41
N ASN A 172 8.25 -9.99 36.80
CA ASN A 172 7.92 -8.60 36.44
C ASN A 172 6.96 -8.49 35.26
N LEU A 173 6.92 -9.46 34.37
CA LEU A 173 6.03 -9.48 33.21
C LEU A 173 4.61 -9.98 33.54
N PHE A 174 4.45 -10.79 34.57
CA PHE A 174 3.17 -11.39 34.99
C PHE A 174 2.62 -10.83 36.33
N ALA A 175 3.33 -9.92 36.93
CA ALA A 175 2.86 -9.13 38.06
C ALA A 175 2.23 -7.83 37.57
#